data_1701ca5afbd5da0cf30257ed5e77fe09
#
_entry.id   1701ca5afbd5da0cf30257ed5e77fe09
#
_cell.length_a   1.000
_cell.length_b   1.000
_cell.length_c   1.000
_cell.angle_alpha   90.00
_cell.angle_beta   90.00
_cell.angle_gamma   90.00
#
_symmetry.space_group_name_H-M   'P 1'
#
loop_
_entity.id
_entity.type
_entity.pdbx_description
1 polymer ?
#
loop_
_entity_poly.entity_id
_entity_poly.type
_entity_poly.pdbx_seq_one_letter_code
_entity_poly.pdbx_strand_id
1 'polypeptide(L)'
;VTSDWMELEKQRGISITSTVLQFDYTGNTINLLDTPGHQDFSEDTYRTLAAADNAVMLEDAAKGLEPQTRKLFEVCRMRQIPIFTFINKMDRPGRDPLSLLDEIESELELTPWAVNWPIGSGEQFRGVIDRRTREVILFSRAERGRQSEERHLSLDDPELLDLVEVDLLEQAVEELDLLEAAGAELDLELVHAGELTPVF
;
A
#
# COMPACT_ATOMS: atom_id res chain seq x y z
N VAL A 1 -12.92 0.93 13.08
CA VAL A 1 -12.96 1.17 11.63
C VAL A 1 -14.42 1.27 11.22
N THR A 2 -14.75 1.98 10.13
CA THR A 2 -16.14 2.15 9.66
C THR A 2 -16.76 0.82 9.22
N SER A 3 -15.93 -0.13 8.79
CA SER A 3 -16.30 -1.50 8.44
C SER A 3 -16.60 -2.40 9.64
N ASP A 4 -16.06 -2.08 10.84
CA ASP A 4 -16.23 -2.88 12.06
C ASP A 4 -17.52 -2.52 12.78
N TRP A 5 -18.63 -3.06 12.33
CA TRP A 5 -19.96 -2.77 12.89
C TRP A 5 -20.39 -3.74 13.99
N MET A 6 -19.79 -4.93 14.07
CA MET A 6 -20.09 -5.91 15.12
C MET A 6 -19.35 -5.59 16.42
N GLU A 7 -20.04 -5.75 17.56
CA GLU A 7 -19.48 -5.51 18.89
C GLU A 7 -18.24 -6.36 19.18
N LEU A 8 -18.21 -7.60 18.67
CA LEU A 8 -17.08 -8.52 18.78
C LEU A 8 -15.86 -8.05 17.99
N GLU A 9 -16.03 -7.43 16.84
CA GLU A 9 -14.95 -6.85 16.02
C GLU A 9 -14.29 -5.67 16.76
N LYS A 10 -15.12 -4.79 17.33
CA LYS A 10 -14.64 -3.66 18.13
C LYS A 10 -13.87 -4.08 19.38
N GLN A 11 -14.30 -5.15 20.05
CA GLN A 11 -13.64 -5.67 21.25
C GLN A 11 -12.31 -6.36 20.94
N ARG A 12 -12.23 -7.07 19.81
CA ARG A 12 -11.02 -7.80 19.41
C ARG A 12 -10.06 -6.97 18.57
N GLY A 13 -10.53 -5.85 17.97
CA GLY A 13 -9.75 -4.99 17.08
C GLY A 13 -9.39 -5.64 15.75
N ILE A 14 -10.15 -6.67 15.34
CA ILE A 14 -10.01 -7.40 14.07
C ILE A 14 -11.35 -7.54 13.39
N SER A 15 -11.38 -7.49 12.05
CA SER A 15 -12.55 -7.79 11.25
C SER A 15 -12.84 -9.29 11.29
N ILE A 16 -14.10 -9.68 11.45
CA ILE A 16 -14.55 -11.09 11.53
C ILE A 16 -15.31 -11.47 10.26
N THR A 17 -16.06 -10.52 9.69
CA THR A 17 -16.89 -10.74 8.49
C THR A 17 -16.45 -9.81 7.37
N SER A 18 -16.63 -10.28 6.11
CA SER A 18 -16.41 -9.41 4.96
C SER A 18 -17.49 -8.34 4.91
N THR A 19 -17.08 -7.09 4.70
CA THR A 19 -17.97 -5.93 4.63
C THR A 19 -17.85 -5.25 3.27
N VAL A 20 -18.98 -4.85 2.70
CA VAL A 20 -19.02 -4.09 1.45
C VAL A 20 -19.22 -2.61 1.77
N LEU A 21 -18.29 -1.79 1.32
CA LEU A 21 -18.38 -0.33 1.36
C LEU A 21 -18.52 0.18 -0.07
N GLN A 22 -19.54 0.99 -0.32
CA GLN A 22 -19.77 1.58 -1.64
C GLN A 22 -19.63 3.10 -1.56
N PHE A 23 -18.90 3.68 -2.50
CA PHE A 23 -18.75 5.12 -2.63
C PHE A 23 -18.47 5.54 -4.07
N ASP A 24 -18.76 6.78 -4.41
CA ASP A 24 -18.45 7.35 -5.71
C ASP A 24 -17.12 8.10 -5.67
N TYR A 25 -16.25 7.86 -6.65
CA TYR A 25 -14.97 8.52 -6.80
C TYR A 25 -14.67 8.79 -8.27
N THR A 26 -14.38 10.03 -8.62
CA THR A 26 -14.06 10.48 -9.99
C THR A 26 -15.03 9.99 -11.07
N GLY A 27 -16.34 9.98 -10.75
CA GLY A 27 -17.40 9.54 -11.66
C GLY A 27 -17.61 8.02 -11.77
N ASN A 28 -16.88 7.24 -10.98
CA ASN A 28 -17.02 5.79 -10.89
C ASN A 28 -17.59 5.39 -9.53
N THR A 29 -18.42 4.37 -9.51
CA THR A 29 -18.88 3.75 -8.26
C THR A 29 -17.90 2.65 -7.85
N ILE A 30 -17.27 2.81 -6.69
CA ILE A 30 -16.32 1.86 -6.12
C ILE A 30 -17.04 0.99 -5.08
N ASN A 31 -16.92 -0.33 -5.22
CA ASN A 31 -17.34 -1.30 -4.23
C ASN A 31 -16.10 -1.88 -3.55
N LEU A 32 -15.81 -1.44 -2.35
CA LEU A 32 -14.68 -1.94 -1.56
C LEU A 32 -15.17 -3.11 -0.70
N LEU A 33 -14.58 -4.28 -0.94
CA LEU A 33 -14.82 -5.51 -0.20
C LEU A 33 -13.73 -5.64 0.86
N ASP A 34 -14.02 -5.21 2.10
CA ASP A 34 -13.08 -5.35 3.22
C ASP A 34 -13.14 -6.80 3.74
N THR A 35 -12.00 -7.47 3.74
CA THR A 35 -11.89 -8.89 4.10
C THR A 35 -11.12 -9.08 5.39
N PRO A 36 -11.54 -10.03 6.27
CA PRO A 36 -10.78 -10.34 7.47
C PRO A 36 -9.42 -10.93 7.12
N GLY A 37 -8.35 -10.34 7.71
CA GLY A 37 -6.96 -10.78 7.51
C GLY A 37 -6.56 -12.00 8.36
N HIS A 38 -7.41 -12.46 9.27
CA HIS A 38 -7.09 -13.55 10.18
C HIS A 38 -7.29 -14.93 9.52
N GLN A 39 -6.41 -15.90 9.82
CA GLN A 39 -6.43 -17.24 9.19
C GLN A 39 -7.77 -17.99 9.38
N ASP A 40 -8.46 -17.75 10.49
CA ASP A 40 -9.71 -18.41 10.84
C ASP A 40 -10.89 -18.02 9.91
N PHE A 41 -10.75 -16.93 9.13
CA PHE A 41 -11.80 -16.39 8.26
C PHE A 41 -11.48 -16.50 6.76
N SER A 42 -10.55 -17.35 6.39
CA SER A 42 -10.08 -17.49 5.00
C SER A 42 -11.16 -17.92 4.01
N GLU A 43 -12.17 -18.67 4.44
CA GLU A 43 -13.27 -19.11 3.55
C GLU A 43 -14.12 -17.93 3.07
N ASP A 44 -14.43 -16.97 3.94
CA ASP A 44 -15.16 -15.76 3.55
C ASP A 44 -14.34 -14.89 2.61
N THR A 45 -13.03 -14.78 2.84
CA THR A 45 -12.12 -14.08 1.95
C THR A 45 -12.08 -14.71 0.55
N TYR A 46 -12.03 -16.05 0.46
CA TYR A 46 -12.06 -16.74 -0.84
C TYR A 46 -13.35 -16.52 -1.61
N ARG A 47 -14.50 -16.47 -0.92
CA ARG A 47 -15.80 -16.16 -1.54
C ARG A 47 -15.83 -14.72 -2.01
N THR A 48 -15.30 -13.79 -1.23
CA THR A 48 -15.24 -12.37 -1.57
C THR A 48 -14.38 -12.13 -2.81
N LEU A 49 -13.21 -12.76 -2.89
CA LEU A 49 -12.33 -12.70 -4.05
C LEU A 49 -13.00 -13.23 -5.34
N ALA A 50 -13.98 -14.11 -5.22
CA ALA A 50 -14.73 -14.60 -6.39
C ALA A 50 -15.58 -13.52 -7.07
N ALA A 51 -15.90 -12.45 -6.35
CA ALA A 51 -16.72 -11.33 -6.84
C ALA A 51 -15.90 -10.06 -7.11
N ALA A 52 -14.58 -10.10 -6.88
CA ALA A 52 -13.71 -8.93 -7.05
C ALA A 52 -13.11 -8.89 -8.45
N ASP A 53 -13.06 -7.68 -9.02
CA ASP A 53 -12.38 -7.40 -10.30
C ASP A 53 -10.88 -7.16 -10.10
N ASN A 54 -10.49 -6.63 -8.93
CA ASN A 54 -9.12 -6.32 -8.55
C ASN A 54 -8.94 -6.62 -7.06
N ALA A 55 -7.70 -6.81 -6.62
CA ALA A 55 -7.35 -6.98 -5.22
C ALA A 55 -6.33 -5.93 -4.77
N VAL A 56 -6.47 -5.45 -3.53
CA VAL A 56 -5.43 -4.69 -2.85
C VAL A 56 -4.80 -5.59 -1.80
N MET A 57 -3.55 -5.96 -2.03
CA MET A 57 -2.75 -6.72 -1.09
C MET A 57 -2.12 -5.78 -0.08
N LEU A 58 -2.36 -6.01 1.21
CA LEU A 58 -1.75 -5.23 2.29
C LEU A 58 -0.55 -5.97 2.85
N GLU A 59 0.60 -5.33 2.84
CA GLU A 59 1.84 -5.80 3.43
C GLU A 59 2.21 -4.95 4.64
N ASP A 60 2.59 -5.58 5.73
CA ASP A 60 3.03 -4.89 6.95
C ASP A 60 4.53 -4.54 6.82
N ALA A 61 4.88 -3.26 6.89
CA ALA A 61 6.26 -2.79 6.73
C ALA A 61 7.27 -3.46 7.66
N ALA A 62 6.84 -3.92 8.83
CA ALA A 62 7.72 -4.61 9.78
C ALA A 62 7.83 -6.11 9.52
N LYS A 63 6.75 -6.75 9.04
CA LYS A 63 6.65 -8.19 8.90
C LYS A 63 6.92 -8.70 7.49
N GLY A 64 6.67 -7.87 6.48
CA GLY A 64 6.69 -8.29 5.09
C GLY A 64 5.50 -9.19 4.73
N LEU A 65 5.71 -10.11 3.82
CA LEU A 65 4.71 -11.05 3.34
C LEU A 65 4.39 -12.13 4.38
N GLU A 66 3.23 -12.02 5.02
CA GLU A 66 2.76 -13.01 5.98
C GLU A 66 2.22 -14.29 5.26
N PRO A 67 2.22 -15.47 5.90
CA PRO A 67 1.79 -16.73 5.27
C PRO A 67 0.36 -16.69 4.71
N GLN A 68 -0.53 -15.91 5.34
CA GLN A 68 -1.91 -15.74 4.85
C GLN A 68 -1.95 -14.90 3.58
N THR A 69 -1.15 -13.84 3.50
CA THR A 69 -1.02 -13.00 2.31
C THR A 69 -0.58 -13.82 1.10
N ARG A 70 0.42 -14.71 1.28
CA ARG A 70 0.90 -15.62 0.22
C ARG A 70 -0.21 -16.56 -0.29
N LYS A 71 -1.01 -17.14 0.62
CA LYS A 71 -2.13 -18.01 0.23
C LYS A 71 -3.19 -17.27 -0.56
N LEU A 72 -3.53 -16.05 -0.15
CA LEU A 72 -4.52 -15.22 -0.85
C LEU A 72 -3.99 -14.72 -2.19
N PHE A 73 -2.70 -14.42 -2.27
CA PHE A 73 -2.03 -14.11 -3.53
C PHE A 73 -2.18 -15.24 -4.53
N GLU A 74 -1.90 -16.50 -4.14
CA GLU A 74 -2.05 -17.66 -5.03
C GLU A 74 -3.50 -17.81 -5.55
N VAL A 75 -4.50 -17.47 -4.74
CA VAL A 75 -5.90 -17.48 -5.17
C VAL A 75 -6.17 -16.39 -6.22
N CYS A 76 -5.63 -15.18 -6.01
CA CYS A 76 -5.73 -14.10 -6.98
C CYS A 76 -5.06 -14.49 -8.30
N ARG A 77 -3.84 -15.04 -8.23
CA ARG A 77 -3.07 -15.51 -9.41
C ARG A 77 -3.81 -16.59 -10.19
N MET A 78 -4.34 -17.62 -9.52
CA MET A 78 -5.14 -18.68 -10.18
C MET A 78 -6.39 -18.15 -10.88
N ARG A 79 -6.95 -17.04 -10.41
CA ARG A 79 -8.16 -16.41 -10.94
C ARG A 79 -7.85 -15.25 -11.90
N GLN A 80 -6.59 -14.94 -12.10
CA GLN A 80 -6.13 -13.81 -12.93
C GLN A 80 -6.72 -12.46 -12.44
N ILE A 81 -6.80 -12.28 -11.12
CA ILE A 81 -7.24 -11.02 -10.50
C ILE A 81 -6.01 -10.11 -10.41
N PRO A 82 -6.02 -8.92 -11.04
CA PRO A 82 -4.94 -7.94 -10.92
C PRO A 82 -4.76 -7.50 -9.46
N ILE A 83 -3.49 -7.32 -9.05
CA ILE A 83 -3.14 -6.98 -7.67
C ILE A 83 -2.44 -5.62 -7.63
N PHE A 84 -2.91 -4.77 -6.71
CA PHE A 84 -2.20 -3.59 -6.25
C PHE A 84 -1.64 -3.89 -4.86
N THR A 85 -0.38 -3.58 -4.62
CA THR A 85 0.23 -3.78 -3.31
C THR A 85 0.27 -2.47 -2.53
N PHE A 86 -0.07 -2.52 -1.26
CA PHE A 86 0.01 -1.37 -0.36
C PHE A 86 0.85 -1.75 0.87
N ILE A 87 2.00 -1.06 1.06
CA ILE A 87 2.87 -1.25 2.21
C ILE A 87 2.36 -0.38 3.35
N ASN A 88 1.84 -1.02 4.37
CA ASN A 88 1.14 -0.38 5.48
C ASN A 88 2.05 -0.22 6.70
N LYS A 89 1.77 0.79 7.53
CA LYS A 89 2.43 1.08 8.81
C LYS A 89 3.88 1.56 8.66
N MET A 90 4.18 2.30 7.61
CA MET A 90 5.47 2.95 7.43
C MET A 90 5.82 3.96 8.54
N ASP A 91 4.81 4.41 9.29
CA ASP A 91 4.93 5.25 10.49
C ASP A 91 5.47 4.51 11.74
N ARG A 92 5.76 3.21 11.62
CA ARG A 92 6.29 2.34 12.67
C ARG A 92 7.65 1.79 12.29
N PRO A 93 8.48 1.36 13.27
CA PRO A 93 9.72 0.66 12.96
C PRO A 93 9.45 -0.53 12.03
N GLY A 94 10.06 -0.51 10.86
CA GLY A 94 9.85 -1.48 9.81
C GLY A 94 11.15 -1.89 9.13
N ARG A 95 11.02 -2.69 8.09
CA ARG A 95 12.11 -3.11 7.22
C ARG A 95 12.42 -2.00 6.22
N ASP A 96 13.59 -2.12 5.61
CA ASP A 96 14.00 -1.26 4.51
C ASP A 96 13.03 -1.42 3.31
N PRO A 97 12.55 -0.31 2.70
CA PRO A 97 11.60 -0.36 1.59
C PRO A 97 12.08 -1.17 0.38
N LEU A 98 13.37 -1.05 0.00
CA LEU A 98 13.93 -1.85 -1.09
C LEU A 98 13.86 -3.34 -0.78
N SER A 99 14.11 -3.75 0.47
CA SER A 99 14.02 -5.15 0.88
C SER A 99 12.59 -5.70 0.81
N LEU A 100 11.57 -4.86 0.96
CA LEU A 100 10.16 -5.24 0.80
C LEU A 100 9.80 -5.44 -0.68
N LEU A 101 10.33 -4.60 -1.58
CA LEU A 101 10.17 -4.82 -3.02
C LEU A 101 10.85 -6.11 -3.48
N ASP A 102 12.09 -6.36 -3.02
CA ASP A 102 12.83 -7.58 -3.32
C ASP A 102 12.07 -8.85 -2.84
N GLU A 103 11.39 -8.77 -1.69
CA GLU A 103 10.57 -9.87 -1.18
C GLU A 103 9.36 -10.13 -2.08
N ILE A 104 8.65 -9.08 -2.53
CA ILE A 104 7.53 -9.20 -3.48
C ILE A 104 8.02 -9.88 -4.76
N GLU A 105 9.12 -9.42 -5.33
CA GLU A 105 9.67 -9.96 -6.57
C GLU A 105 10.09 -11.42 -6.41
N SER A 106 10.89 -11.71 -5.38
CA SER A 106 11.49 -13.04 -5.20
C SER A 106 10.49 -14.10 -4.75
N GLU A 107 9.48 -13.74 -3.96
CA GLU A 107 8.57 -14.71 -3.37
C GLU A 107 7.24 -14.84 -4.12
N LEU A 108 6.78 -13.75 -4.74
CA LEU A 108 5.53 -13.77 -5.51
C LEU A 108 5.75 -13.86 -7.02
N GLU A 109 6.99 -13.75 -7.48
CA GLU A 109 7.33 -13.71 -8.93
C GLU A 109 6.57 -12.58 -9.65
N LEU A 110 6.34 -11.46 -8.94
CA LEU A 110 5.72 -10.24 -9.46
C LEU A 110 6.77 -9.15 -9.59
N THR A 111 6.75 -8.43 -10.70
CA THR A 111 7.58 -7.22 -10.82
C THR A 111 6.95 -6.09 -10.02
N PRO A 112 7.57 -5.62 -8.91
CA PRO A 112 7.04 -4.50 -8.14
C PRO A 112 7.38 -3.18 -8.84
N TRP A 113 6.39 -2.30 -8.99
CA TRP A 113 6.58 -0.95 -9.50
C TRP A 113 6.15 0.07 -8.44
N ALA A 114 7.11 0.69 -7.77
CA ALA A 114 6.82 1.71 -6.76
C ALA A 114 6.13 2.91 -7.41
N VAL A 115 4.88 3.18 -7.04
CA VAL A 115 4.09 4.35 -7.47
C VAL A 115 4.52 5.57 -6.68
N ASN A 116 4.77 5.39 -5.39
CA ASN A 116 5.33 6.39 -4.51
C ASN A 116 6.50 5.83 -3.71
N TRP A 117 7.33 6.70 -3.15
CA TRP A 117 8.49 6.33 -2.37
C TRP A 117 8.49 7.03 -1.01
N PRO A 118 8.72 6.32 0.11
CA PRO A 118 8.64 6.89 1.44
C PRO A 118 9.81 7.85 1.73
N ILE A 119 9.50 8.94 2.43
CA ILE A 119 10.49 9.86 3.00
C ILE A 119 10.65 9.51 4.47
N GLY A 120 11.72 8.79 4.77
CA GLY A 120 11.98 8.23 6.09
C GLY A 120 11.09 7.03 6.43
N SER A 121 11.28 6.46 7.61
CA SER A 121 10.52 5.33 8.14
C SER A 121 10.35 5.41 9.65
N GLY A 122 9.38 4.70 10.22
CA GLY A 122 9.11 4.73 11.65
C GLY A 122 8.77 6.13 12.17
N GLU A 123 9.44 6.56 13.22
CA GLU A 123 9.23 7.90 13.79
C GLU A 123 9.68 9.04 12.87
N GLN A 124 10.56 8.74 11.92
CA GLN A 124 11.07 9.68 10.94
C GLN A 124 10.23 9.71 9.65
N PHE A 125 9.20 8.90 9.53
CA PHE A 125 8.30 8.94 8.37
C PHE A 125 7.59 10.30 8.28
N ARG A 126 7.74 10.97 7.14
CA ARG A 126 7.17 12.31 6.89
C ARG A 126 6.09 12.29 5.81
N GLY A 127 6.18 11.36 4.87
CA GLY A 127 5.30 11.31 3.72
C GLY A 127 5.90 10.45 2.61
N VAL A 128 5.48 10.73 1.39
CA VAL A 128 5.93 10.00 0.20
C VAL A 128 6.23 10.96 -0.96
N ILE A 129 7.04 10.51 -1.90
CA ILE A 129 7.24 11.15 -3.20
C ILE A 129 6.45 10.35 -4.24
N ASP A 130 5.47 10.95 -4.94
CA ASP A 130 4.82 10.31 -6.08
C ASP A 130 5.83 10.24 -7.24
N ARG A 131 6.16 9.02 -7.67
CA ARG A 131 7.18 8.77 -8.70
C ARG A 131 6.80 9.36 -10.05
N ARG A 132 5.51 9.42 -10.38
CA ARG A 132 5.01 9.86 -11.68
C ARG A 132 5.03 11.38 -11.83
N THR A 133 4.73 12.09 -10.75
CA THR A 133 4.61 13.56 -10.74
C THR A 133 5.78 14.25 -10.10
N ARG A 134 6.62 13.52 -9.35
CA ARG A 134 7.70 14.04 -8.50
C ARG A 134 7.17 15.04 -7.45
N GLU A 135 5.90 14.86 -7.06
CA GLU A 135 5.25 15.64 -6.02
C GLU A 135 5.49 14.96 -4.66
N VAL A 136 5.80 15.77 -3.67
CA VAL A 136 5.94 15.33 -2.26
C VAL A 136 4.60 15.46 -1.57
N ILE A 137 4.13 14.39 -0.96
CA ILE A 137 2.90 14.32 -0.19
C ILE A 137 3.28 14.11 1.28
N LEU A 138 3.20 15.16 2.09
CA LEU A 138 3.49 15.10 3.51
C LEU A 138 2.23 14.80 4.32
N PHE A 139 2.37 13.94 5.32
CA PHE A 139 1.28 13.57 6.21
C PHE A 139 1.49 14.22 7.60
N SER A 140 0.53 15.03 8.04
CA SER A 140 0.53 15.50 9.41
C SER A 140 0.17 14.36 10.37
N ARG A 141 0.84 14.28 11.53
CA ARG A 141 0.42 13.34 12.59
C ARG A 141 -0.99 13.71 13.05
N ALA A 142 -1.96 12.90 12.68
CA ALA A 142 -3.32 13.08 13.16
C ALA A 142 -3.38 12.79 14.66
N GLU A 143 -3.90 13.74 15.45
CA GLU A 143 -4.42 13.43 16.77
C GLU A 143 -5.56 12.40 16.64
N ARG A 144 -5.67 11.47 17.60
CA ARG A 144 -6.68 10.39 17.57
C ARG A 144 -8.06 10.95 17.19
N GLY A 145 -8.55 10.53 16.02
CA GLY A 145 -9.90 10.85 15.54
C GLY A 145 -10.02 12.04 14.58
N ARG A 146 -8.91 12.68 14.17
CA ARG A 146 -8.88 13.66 13.08
C ARG A 146 -8.33 13.02 11.81
N GLN A 147 -8.78 13.49 10.64
CA GLN A 147 -8.15 13.15 9.36
C GLN A 147 -6.75 13.74 9.36
N SER A 148 -5.76 12.97 8.89
CA SER A 148 -4.45 13.54 8.60
C SER A 148 -4.61 14.57 7.47
N GLU A 149 -4.05 15.74 7.65
CA GLU A 149 -4.00 16.73 6.57
C GLU A 149 -2.84 16.34 5.66
N GLU A 150 -3.15 16.20 4.37
CA GLU A 150 -2.16 15.99 3.32
C GLU A 150 -1.70 17.33 2.80
N ARG A 151 -0.40 17.47 2.60
CA ARG A 151 0.20 18.66 2.04
C ARG A 151 1.02 18.28 0.82
N HIS A 152 0.66 18.86 -0.32
CA HIS A 152 1.28 18.60 -1.60
C HIS A 152 2.26 19.70 -1.95
N LEU A 153 3.51 19.35 -2.22
CA LEU A 153 4.60 20.27 -2.52
C LEU A 153 5.43 19.74 -3.70
N SER A 154 5.97 20.64 -4.52
CA SER A 154 6.98 20.23 -5.50
C SER A 154 8.29 19.87 -4.80
N LEU A 155 9.10 18.96 -5.37
CA LEU A 155 10.45 18.66 -4.86
C LEU A 155 11.35 19.92 -4.83
N ASP A 156 11.10 20.89 -5.70
CA ASP A 156 11.86 22.14 -5.77
C ASP A 156 11.33 23.23 -4.82
N ASP A 157 10.28 22.94 -4.05
CA ASP A 157 9.69 23.91 -3.13
C ASP A 157 10.63 24.15 -1.94
N PRO A 158 11.10 25.43 -1.74
CA PRO A 158 12.00 25.72 -0.63
C PRO A 158 11.40 25.45 0.74
N GLU A 159 10.07 25.39 0.87
CA GLU A 159 9.37 25.06 2.10
C GLU A 159 9.60 23.63 2.56
N LEU A 160 9.96 22.71 1.65
CA LEU A 160 10.29 21.31 2.00
C LEU A 160 11.42 21.23 3.02
N LEU A 161 12.44 22.09 2.89
CA LEU A 161 13.60 22.11 3.78
C LEU A 161 13.28 22.58 5.20
N ASP A 162 12.14 23.24 5.39
CA ASP A 162 11.63 23.61 6.72
C ASP A 162 10.77 22.50 7.35
N LEU A 163 10.26 21.56 6.54
CA LEU A 163 9.30 20.54 6.95
C LEU A 163 9.90 19.13 7.05
N VAL A 164 10.96 18.87 6.29
CA VAL A 164 11.62 17.56 6.19
C VAL A 164 13.11 17.72 6.42
N GLU A 165 13.70 16.83 7.18
CA GLU A 165 15.16 16.76 7.36
C GLU A 165 15.84 16.52 6.00
N VAL A 166 16.84 17.34 5.67
CA VAL A 166 17.56 17.31 4.37
C VAL A 166 18.07 15.91 4.04
N ASP A 167 18.72 15.26 4.98
CA ASP A 167 19.30 13.91 4.78
C ASP A 167 18.25 12.87 4.40
N LEU A 168 17.03 12.96 4.98
CA LEU A 168 15.93 12.05 4.66
C LEU A 168 15.37 12.29 3.26
N LEU A 169 15.25 13.55 2.87
CA LEU A 169 14.77 13.92 1.55
C LEU A 169 15.77 13.52 0.46
N GLU A 170 17.06 13.81 0.67
CA GLU A 170 18.15 13.43 -0.24
C GLU A 170 18.20 11.92 -0.42
N GLN A 171 18.15 11.15 0.67
CA GLN A 171 18.12 9.69 0.60
C GLN A 171 16.92 9.18 -0.20
N ALA A 172 15.72 9.68 0.06
CA ALA A 172 14.51 9.26 -0.65
C ALA A 172 14.59 9.57 -2.15
N VAL A 173 15.16 10.72 -2.53
CA VAL A 173 15.37 11.11 -3.94
C VAL A 173 16.39 10.21 -4.61
N GLU A 174 17.54 9.93 -3.95
CA GLU A 174 18.57 9.06 -4.49
C GLU A 174 18.03 7.63 -4.72
N GLU A 175 17.29 7.08 -3.78
CA GLU A 175 16.66 5.75 -3.90
C GLU A 175 15.63 5.73 -5.04
N LEU A 176 14.83 6.78 -5.17
CA LEU A 176 13.86 6.92 -6.26
C LEU A 176 14.54 7.02 -7.63
N ASP A 177 15.63 7.78 -7.74
CA ASP A 177 16.40 7.91 -8.97
C ASP A 177 17.05 6.58 -9.38
N LEU A 178 17.49 5.75 -8.41
CA LEU A 178 17.96 4.39 -8.64
C LEU A 178 16.86 3.48 -9.19
N LEU A 179 15.66 3.57 -8.62
CA LEU A 179 14.50 2.82 -9.11
C LEU A 179 14.08 3.25 -10.53
N GLU A 180 14.19 4.53 -10.85
CA GLU A 180 13.92 5.05 -12.19
C GLU A 180 14.96 4.58 -13.21
N ALA A 181 16.23 4.55 -12.82
CA ALA A 181 17.32 4.09 -13.69
C ALA A 181 17.30 2.58 -13.93
N ALA A 182 16.83 1.79 -12.97
CA ALA A 182 16.75 0.33 -13.04
C ALA A 182 15.45 -0.19 -13.67
N GLY A 183 14.35 0.60 -13.61
CA GLY A 183 13.01 0.12 -13.91
C GLY A 183 12.44 0.56 -15.25
N ALA A 184 11.53 -0.26 -15.78
CA ALA A 184 10.64 0.09 -16.89
C ALA A 184 9.58 1.10 -16.43
N GLU A 185 8.89 1.71 -17.40
CA GLU A 185 7.67 2.47 -17.13
C GLU A 185 6.55 1.57 -16.60
N LEU A 186 5.58 2.15 -15.91
CA LEU A 186 4.39 1.41 -15.45
C LEU A 186 3.61 0.89 -16.66
N ASP A 187 3.60 -0.41 -16.84
CA ASP A 187 2.88 -1.09 -17.91
C ASP A 187 1.57 -1.68 -17.37
N LEU A 188 0.45 -1.07 -17.78
CA LEU A 188 -0.88 -1.51 -17.37
C LEU A 188 -1.27 -2.87 -17.98
N GLU A 189 -0.69 -3.27 -19.11
CA GLU A 189 -0.95 -4.60 -19.70
C GLU A 189 -0.33 -5.68 -18.80
N LEU A 190 0.89 -5.45 -18.29
CA LEU A 190 1.53 -6.34 -17.32
C LEU A 190 0.79 -6.39 -15.97
N VAL A 191 0.20 -5.27 -15.53
CA VAL A 191 -0.65 -5.25 -14.33
C VAL A 191 -1.88 -6.14 -14.54
N HIS A 192 -2.55 -6.01 -15.69
CA HIS A 192 -3.72 -6.84 -16.00
C HIS A 192 -3.36 -8.32 -16.20
N ALA A 193 -2.17 -8.61 -16.72
CA ALA A 193 -1.66 -9.97 -16.87
C ALA A 193 -1.28 -10.61 -15.51
N GLY A 194 -1.16 -9.81 -14.45
CA GLY A 194 -0.70 -10.28 -13.14
C GLY A 194 0.79 -10.56 -13.07
N GLU A 195 1.57 -9.89 -13.91
CA GLU A 195 3.04 -9.97 -13.97
C GLU A 195 3.72 -8.79 -13.29
N LEU A 196 3.01 -7.67 -13.13
CA LEU A 196 3.46 -6.46 -12.47
C LEU A 196 2.45 -6.02 -11.41
N THR A 197 2.93 -5.58 -10.24
CA THR A 197 2.11 -4.97 -9.20
C THR A 197 2.55 -3.53 -8.94
N PRO A 198 1.63 -2.54 -9.06
CA PRO A 198 1.86 -1.20 -8.54
C PRO A 198 1.96 -1.25 -7.01
N VAL A 199 3.01 -0.65 -6.44
CA VAL A 199 3.28 -0.62 -4.99
C VAL A 199 3.13 0.81 -4.47
N PHE A 200 2.29 0.98 -3.43
CA PHE A 200 1.99 2.25 -2.77
C PHE A 200 2.45 2.28 -1.33
#